data_bfd37f8b8e38c0945830778187c86964
#
_entry.id   bfd37f8b8e38c0945830778187c86964
#
_cell.length_a   1.000
_cell.length_b   1.000
_cell.length_c   1.000
_cell.angle_alpha   90.00
_cell.angle_beta   90.00
_cell.angle_gamma   90.00
#
_symmetry.space_group_name_H-M   'P 1'
#
loop_
_entity.id
_entity.type
_entity.pdbx_description
1 polymer ?
#
loop_
_entity_poly.entity_id
_entity_poly.type
_entity_poly.pdbx_seq_one_letter_code
_entity_poly.pdbx_strand_id
1 'polypeptide(L)'
;MKYVLNADQMKASDSRMIQQIGIPSLVLMERAAQQCVEMIKQEMPDAHTALVVCGSGNNGGDGFAVARILYEEGVFVETAFVGKPESRSHETETQMKILQKIGVPIVTELPEKEYDVIIDAVFGIGLCRRIEGRYANVIERMNQYQGYKVAVDIASGISADTGAILGCAFRADLTVTFAYAKAGQLYHPGADYTGKLTVRPIGIWNPELEQSSDVYYHFEQGDLKTYMPKRRPDSNKGTYGKVLVIAGSKGMSGAAYLAAKAAYVTGAGLVRIYTDESNRQILQQLLPEAVLTTYQSEAEEPFGELQSLLDWADVVCMGSGIGRSQISEKLVKLVWKQNE
;
A
#
# COMPACT_ATOMS: atom_id res chain seq x y z
N MET A 1 9.05 10.00 4.45
CA MET A 1 8.14 9.81 3.30
C MET A 1 8.77 8.77 2.38
N LYS A 2 8.08 7.68 2.08
CA LYS A 2 8.58 6.60 1.22
C LYS A 2 7.80 6.58 -0.10
N TYR A 3 8.50 6.37 -1.19
CA TYR A 3 7.89 6.23 -2.50
C TYR A 3 7.11 4.92 -2.59
N VAL A 4 5.97 4.98 -3.28
CA VAL A 4 5.13 3.84 -3.64
C VAL A 4 5.00 3.83 -5.15
N LEU A 5 5.41 2.73 -5.78
CA LEU A 5 5.54 2.65 -7.22
C LEU A 5 4.47 1.75 -7.85
N ASN A 6 4.17 1.99 -9.11
CA ASN A 6 3.49 1.03 -9.97
C ASN A 6 4.50 0.03 -10.59
N ALA A 7 3.99 -0.99 -11.29
CA ALA A 7 4.82 -2.04 -11.88
C ALA A 7 5.83 -1.49 -12.89
N ASP A 8 5.44 -0.51 -13.70
CA ASP A 8 6.30 0.03 -14.75
C ASP A 8 7.40 0.94 -14.18
N GLN A 9 7.09 1.73 -13.16
CA GLN A 9 8.09 2.53 -12.43
C GLN A 9 9.12 1.64 -11.73
N MET A 10 8.67 0.51 -11.16
CA MET A 10 9.58 -0.44 -10.52
C MET A 10 10.49 -1.11 -11.58
N LYS A 11 9.94 -1.60 -12.70
CA LYS A 11 10.72 -2.16 -13.81
C LYS A 11 11.72 -1.14 -14.38
N ALA A 12 11.33 0.12 -14.51
CA ALA A 12 12.23 1.19 -14.97
C ALA A 12 13.39 1.38 -13.98
N SER A 13 13.12 1.34 -12.68
CA SER A 13 14.14 1.44 -11.64
C SER A 13 15.11 0.26 -11.66
N ASP A 14 14.61 -0.98 -11.82
CA ASP A 14 15.42 -2.18 -12.00
C ASP A 14 16.29 -2.08 -13.25
N SER A 15 15.68 -1.75 -14.39
CA SER A 15 16.38 -1.61 -15.69
C SER A 15 17.48 -0.56 -15.61
N ARG A 16 17.24 0.56 -14.95
CA ARG A 16 18.24 1.60 -14.71
C ARG A 16 19.45 1.05 -13.97
N MET A 17 19.23 0.31 -12.88
CA MET A 17 20.33 -0.28 -12.10
C MET A 17 21.13 -1.28 -12.90
N ILE A 18 20.47 -2.11 -13.69
CA ILE A 18 21.12 -3.18 -14.46
C ILE A 18 21.80 -2.62 -15.70
N GLN A 19 21.11 -1.80 -16.50
CA GLN A 19 21.59 -1.38 -17.81
C GLN A 19 22.44 -0.11 -17.80
N GLN A 20 22.12 0.87 -16.93
CA GLN A 20 22.82 2.15 -16.91
C GLN A 20 23.93 2.18 -15.84
N ILE A 21 23.64 1.66 -14.65
CA ILE A 21 24.61 1.63 -13.54
C ILE A 21 25.53 0.41 -13.66
N GLY A 22 25.04 -0.71 -14.27
CA GLY A 22 25.84 -1.89 -14.53
C GLY A 22 25.89 -2.91 -13.40
N ILE A 23 24.94 -2.87 -12.44
CA ILE A 23 24.85 -3.89 -11.39
C ILE A 23 24.22 -5.16 -12.03
N PRO A 24 24.89 -6.32 -12.01
CA PRO A 24 24.33 -7.53 -12.55
C PRO A 24 23.00 -7.92 -11.88
N SER A 25 22.01 -8.36 -12.65
CA SER A 25 20.69 -8.77 -12.14
C SER A 25 20.78 -9.85 -11.05
N LEU A 26 21.71 -10.79 -11.19
CA LEU A 26 21.96 -11.83 -10.19
C LEU A 26 22.46 -11.27 -8.84
N VAL A 27 23.15 -10.12 -8.84
CA VAL A 27 23.56 -9.45 -7.58
C VAL A 27 22.36 -8.85 -6.87
N LEU A 28 21.42 -8.25 -7.62
CA LEU A 28 20.17 -7.72 -7.03
C LEU A 28 19.31 -8.86 -6.50
N MET A 29 19.18 -9.95 -7.26
CA MET A 29 18.47 -11.18 -6.88
C MET A 29 19.04 -11.81 -5.60
N GLU A 30 20.36 -11.91 -5.49
CA GLU A 30 21.03 -12.42 -4.29
C GLU A 30 20.72 -11.55 -3.06
N ARG A 31 20.78 -10.22 -3.20
CA ARG A 31 20.41 -9.31 -2.13
C ARG A 31 18.93 -9.42 -1.73
N ALA A 32 18.05 -9.59 -2.72
CA ALA A 32 16.62 -9.80 -2.48
C ALA A 32 16.37 -11.07 -1.67
N ALA A 33 17.01 -12.17 -2.05
CA ALA A 33 16.91 -13.44 -1.35
C ALA A 33 17.46 -13.36 0.09
N GLN A 34 18.60 -12.70 0.31
CA GLN A 34 19.16 -12.48 1.64
C GLN A 34 18.19 -11.70 2.54
N GLN A 35 17.55 -10.64 1.98
CA GLN A 35 16.56 -9.86 2.73
C GLN A 35 15.30 -10.68 3.08
N CYS A 36 14.85 -11.56 2.18
CA CYS A 36 13.75 -12.48 2.47
C CYS A 36 14.10 -13.44 3.62
N VAL A 37 15.26 -14.08 3.55
CA VAL A 37 15.71 -15.03 4.58
C VAL A 37 15.88 -14.32 5.93
N GLU A 38 16.48 -13.13 5.95
CA GLU A 38 16.61 -12.33 7.18
C GLU A 38 15.24 -12.09 7.83
N MET A 39 14.23 -11.71 7.05
CA MET A 39 12.88 -11.48 7.55
C MET A 39 12.17 -12.75 8.00
N ILE A 40 12.32 -13.84 7.26
CA ILE A 40 11.78 -15.16 7.67
C ILE A 40 12.34 -15.56 9.03
N LYS A 41 13.65 -15.44 9.25
CA LYS A 41 14.29 -15.78 10.53
C LYS A 41 13.87 -14.85 11.67
N GLN A 42 13.56 -13.59 11.39
CA GLN A 42 13.04 -12.67 12.41
C GLN A 42 11.61 -13.03 12.85
N GLU A 43 10.77 -13.44 11.90
CA GLU A 43 9.36 -13.80 12.19
C GLU A 43 9.22 -15.26 12.68
N MET A 44 10.08 -16.15 12.19
CA MET A 44 10.04 -17.60 12.44
C MET A 44 11.44 -18.13 12.82
N PRO A 45 11.98 -17.72 13.98
CA PRO A 45 13.35 -18.08 14.40
C PRO A 45 13.57 -19.57 14.58
N ASP A 46 12.51 -20.33 14.89
CA ASP A 46 12.53 -21.77 15.15
C ASP A 46 12.03 -22.59 13.93
N ALA A 47 11.98 -22.00 12.74
CA ALA A 47 11.57 -22.74 11.55
C ALA A 47 12.65 -23.76 11.13
N HIS A 48 12.26 -25.01 10.99
CA HIS A 48 13.13 -26.10 10.57
C HIS A 48 12.84 -26.62 9.16
N THR A 49 11.64 -26.33 8.65
CA THR A 49 11.17 -26.83 7.35
C THR A 49 10.56 -25.71 6.51
N ALA A 50 10.90 -25.67 5.20
CA ALA A 50 10.35 -24.69 4.27
C ALA A 50 9.98 -25.32 2.94
N LEU A 51 8.82 -24.93 2.39
CA LEU A 51 8.42 -25.18 1.01
C LEU A 51 8.52 -23.87 0.22
N VAL A 52 9.33 -23.87 -0.84
CA VAL A 52 9.47 -22.73 -1.74
C VAL A 52 8.81 -23.04 -3.08
N VAL A 53 7.79 -22.26 -3.46
CA VAL A 53 7.05 -22.50 -4.71
C VAL A 53 7.46 -21.45 -5.74
N CYS A 54 8.12 -21.90 -6.82
CA CYS A 54 8.79 -21.05 -7.80
C CYS A 54 8.09 -21.07 -9.17
N GLY A 55 7.89 -19.88 -9.73
CA GLY A 55 7.46 -19.67 -11.11
C GLY A 55 8.62 -19.63 -12.10
N SER A 56 8.32 -19.26 -13.36
CA SER A 56 9.33 -19.18 -14.44
C SER A 56 10.04 -17.83 -14.53
N GLY A 57 9.43 -16.75 -14.03
CA GLY A 57 9.99 -15.39 -14.10
C GLY A 57 11.02 -15.13 -12.99
N ASN A 58 11.58 -13.92 -12.98
CA ASN A 58 12.62 -13.54 -12.02
C ASN A 58 12.21 -13.74 -10.55
N ASN A 59 10.92 -13.58 -10.22
CA ASN A 59 10.42 -13.90 -8.89
C ASN A 59 10.68 -15.37 -8.50
N GLY A 60 10.55 -16.31 -9.46
CA GLY A 60 10.95 -17.71 -9.27
C GLY A 60 12.45 -17.87 -9.02
N GLY A 61 13.27 -17.03 -9.67
CA GLY A 61 14.71 -16.96 -9.43
C GLY A 61 15.04 -16.50 -8.00
N ASP A 62 14.35 -15.45 -7.54
CA ASP A 62 14.44 -15.00 -6.14
C ASP A 62 14.07 -16.16 -5.19
N GLY A 63 12.99 -16.91 -5.49
CA GLY A 63 12.57 -18.07 -4.70
C GLY A 63 13.64 -19.18 -4.65
N PHE A 64 14.28 -19.52 -5.77
CA PHE A 64 15.37 -20.50 -5.77
C PHE A 64 16.58 -20.02 -4.97
N ALA A 65 16.91 -18.73 -5.02
CA ALA A 65 17.99 -18.15 -4.23
C ALA A 65 17.63 -18.17 -2.72
N VAL A 66 16.39 -17.85 -2.35
CA VAL A 66 15.87 -17.98 -0.96
C VAL A 66 15.99 -19.43 -0.49
N ALA A 67 15.57 -20.40 -1.30
CA ALA A 67 15.67 -21.83 -0.99
C ALA A 67 17.12 -22.24 -0.68
N ARG A 68 18.07 -21.79 -1.51
CA ARG A 68 19.49 -22.06 -1.32
C ARG A 68 20.02 -21.50 0.00
N ILE A 69 19.73 -20.22 0.29
CA ILE A 69 20.24 -19.58 1.51
C ILE A 69 19.64 -20.24 2.75
N LEU A 70 18.34 -20.55 2.76
CA LEU A 70 17.71 -21.29 3.87
C LEU A 70 18.36 -22.67 4.09
N TYR A 71 18.66 -23.40 3.01
CA TYR A 71 19.37 -24.67 3.08
C TYR A 71 20.79 -24.52 3.63
N GLU A 72 21.55 -23.51 3.21
CA GLU A 72 22.89 -23.20 3.73
C GLU A 72 22.85 -22.88 5.24
N GLU A 73 21.73 -22.35 5.74
CA GLU A 73 21.51 -22.06 7.16
C GLU A 73 20.92 -23.22 7.97
N GLY A 74 20.80 -24.40 7.37
CA GLY A 74 20.39 -25.62 8.06
C GLY A 74 18.88 -25.89 8.09
N VAL A 75 18.07 -25.11 7.37
CA VAL A 75 16.65 -25.40 7.21
C VAL A 75 16.46 -26.52 6.19
N PHE A 76 15.60 -27.50 6.48
CA PHE A 76 15.19 -28.49 5.49
C PHE A 76 14.28 -27.83 4.46
N VAL A 77 14.75 -27.75 3.21
CA VAL A 77 14.03 -27.05 2.14
C VAL A 77 13.61 -28.02 1.06
N GLU A 78 12.36 -27.93 0.62
CA GLU A 78 11.88 -28.49 -0.63
C GLU A 78 11.41 -27.36 -1.55
N THR A 79 11.65 -27.53 -2.84
CA THR A 79 11.30 -26.53 -3.84
C THR A 79 10.33 -27.12 -4.85
N ALA A 80 9.20 -26.45 -5.11
CA ALA A 80 8.26 -26.83 -6.13
C ALA A 80 8.37 -25.88 -7.33
N PHE A 81 8.81 -26.37 -8.48
CA PHE A 81 8.80 -25.61 -9.73
C PHE A 81 7.48 -25.81 -10.45
N VAL A 82 6.61 -24.80 -10.41
CA VAL A 82 5.27 -24.83 -11.03
C VAL A 82 5.20 -24.07 -12.34
N GLY A 83 6.28 -23.40 -12.72
CA GLY A 83 6.41 -22.65 -13.96
C GLY A 83 6.49 -23.53 -15.23
N LYS A 84 6.52 -22.87 -16.40
CA LYS A 84 6.76 -23.54 -17.68
C LYS A 84 8.27 -23.56 -17.94
N PRO A 85 8.88 -24.74 -18.20
CA PRO A 85 10.32 -24.84 -18.41
C PRO A 85 10.86 -23.94 -19.55
N GLU A 86 10.09 -23.81 -20.61
CA GLU A 86 10.47 -23.00 -21.80
C GLU A 86 10.37 -21.49 -21.57
N SER A 87 9.74 -21.05 -20.49
CA SER A 87 9.52 -19.63 -20.15
C SER A 87 10.42 -19.15 -19.04
N ARG A 88 11.42 -19.95 -18.61
CA ARG A 88 12.33 -19.54 -17.53
C ARG A 88 13.19 -18.36 -17.96
N SER A 89 13.31 -17.36 -17.08
CA SER A 89 14.32 -16.31 -17.25
C SER A 89 15.73 -16.90 -17.09
N HIS A 90 16.73 -16.20 -17.60
CA HIS A 90 18.13 -16.61 -17.47
C HIS A 90 18.56 -16.73 -16.01
N GLU A 91 18.12 -15.79 -15.19
CA GLU A 91 18.39 -15.74 -13.76
C GLU A 91 17.75 -16.93 -13.04
N THR A 92 16.48 -17.22 -13.33
CA THR A 92 15.76 -18.38 -12.76
C THR A 92 16.41 -19.69 -13.14
N GLU A 93 16.80 -19.87 -14.39
CA GLU A 93 17.54 -21.04 -14.87
C GLU A 93 18.89 -21.20 -14.15
N THR A 94 19.59 -20.07 -13.93
CA THR A 94 20.89 -20.06 -13.23
C THR A 94 20.73 -20.48 -11.78
N GLN A 95 19.81 -19.89 -11.03
CA GLN A 95 19.58 -20.21 -9.61
C GLN A 95 19.07 -21.65 -9.44
N MET A 96 18.18 -22.11 -10.33
CA MET A 96 17.70 -23.50 -10.33
C MET A 96 18.85 -24.49 -10.50
N LYS A 97 19.79 -24.24 -11.45
CA LYS A 97 20.97 -25.10 -11.66
C LYS A 97 21.90 -25.10 -10.46
N ILE A 98 22.08 -23.98 -9.77
CA ILE A 98 22.86 -23.90 -8.54
C ILE A 98 22.21 -24.79 -7.49
N LEU A 99 20.90 -24.63 -7.25
CA LEU A 99 20.15 -25.39 -6.26
C LEU A 99 20.21 -26.90 -6.53
N GLN A 100 20.11 -27.32 -7.79
CA GLN A 100 20.26 -28.73 -8.19
C GLN A 100 21.66 -29.29 -7.86
N LYS A 101 22.72 -28.51 -8.09
CA LYS A 101 24.11 -28.92 -7.81
C LYS A 101 24.41 -29.12 -6.32
N ILE A 102 23.74 -28.39 -5.45
CA ILE A 102 23.87 -28.54 -3.99
C ILE A 102 22.94 -29.62 -3.42
N GLY A 103 22.10 -30.23 -4.25
CA GLY A 103 21.29 -31.39 -3.89
C GLY A 103 19.95 -31.06 -3.21
N VAL A 104 19.47 -29.83 -3.26
CA VAL A 104 18.13 -29.49 -2.77
C VAL A 104 17.07 -30.06 -3.73
N PRO A 105 16.05 -30.79 -3.21
CA PRO A 105 15.02 -31.38 -4.04
C PRO A 105 14.19 -30.33 -4.79
N ILE A 106 13.98 -30.54 -6.10
CA ILE A 106 13.09 -29.75 -6.91
C ILE A 106 12.01 -30.67 -7.49
N VAL A 107 10.77 -30.45 -7.05
CA VAL A 107 9.61 -31.23 -7.48
C VAL A 107 8.72 -30.40 -8.42
N THR A 108 7.83 -31.04 -9.17
CA THR A 108 6.90 -30.39 -10.10
C THR A 108 5.47 -30.29 -9.59
N GLU A 109 5.22 -30.92 -8.45
CA GLU A 109 3.93 -30.93 -7.76
C GLU A 109 4.13 -30.54 -6.29
N LEU A 110 3.11 -29.94 -5.69
CA LEU A 110 3.17 -29.58 -4.28
C LEU A 110 3.09 -30.83 -3.40
N PRO A 111 4.04 -31.04 -2.45
CA PRO A 111 4.03 -32.17 -1.55
C PRO A 111 2.79 -32.23 -0.64
N GLU A 112 2.44 -33.44 -0.15
CA GLU A 112 1.33 -33.65 0.77
C GLU A 112 1.76 -33.69 2.24
N LYS A 113 2.63 -32.79 2.64
CA LYS A 113 3.11 -32.68 4.02
C LYS A 113 3.13 -31.21 4.47
N GLU A 114 3.15 -30.99 5.77
CA GLU A 114 3.19 -29.65 6.34
C GLU A 114 4.64 -29.15 6.45
N TYR A 115 4.78 -27.83 6.44
CA TYR A 115 6.02 -27.09 6.59
C TYR A 115 5.84 -25.94 7.55
N ASP A 116 6.89 -25.53 8.24
CA ASP A 116 6.86 -24.37 9.12
C ASP A 116 6.67 -23.07 8.33
N VAL A 117 7.28 -22.99 7.13
CA VAL A 117 7.20 -21.81 6.26
C VAL A 117 6.84 -22.21 4.83
N ILE A 118 5.86 -21.50 4.25
CA ILE A 118 5.44 -21.64 2.85
C ILE A 118 5.83 -20.34 2.13
N ILE A 119 6.65 -20.44 1.09
CA ILE A 119 7.20 -19.28 0.39
C ILE A 119 6.65 -19.23 -1.02
N ASP A 120 5.94 -18.13 -1.32
CA ASP A 120 5.37 -17.82 -2.62
C ASP A 120 6.37 -17.00 -3.46
N ALA A 121 6.88 -17.61 -4.50
CA ALA A 121 7.71 -17.01 -5.51
C ALA A 121 7.20 -17.37 -6.93
N VAL A 122 5.86 -17.48 -7.10
CA VAL A 122 5.26 -17.90 -8.38
C VAL A 122 5.15 -16.74 -9.36
N PHE A 123 4.53 -15.64 -8.96
CA PHE A 123 4.34 -14.46 -9.77
C PHE A 123 4.78 -13.19 -9.03
N GLY A 124 5.56 -12.35 -9.70
CA GLY A 124 5.94 -11.01 -9.21
C GLY A 124 5.12 -9.91 -9.88
N ILE A 125 5.63 -8.68 -9.84
CA ILE A 125 4.99 -7.46 -10.37
C ILE A 125 4.61 -7.48 -11.85
N GLY A 126 5.14 -8.43 -12.61
CA GLY A 126 4.85 -8.56 -14.05
C GLY A 126 3.52 -9.24 -14.39
N LEU A 127 2.76 -9.69 -13.39
CA LEU A 127 1.48 -10.35 -13.62
C LEU A 127 0.41 -9.33 -14.02
N CYS A 128 -0.11 -9.46 -15.25
CA CYS A 128 -1.16 -8.58 -15.78
C CYS A 128 -2.41 -9.34 -16.28
N ARG A 129 -2.43 -10.65 -16.13
CA ARG A 129 -3.54 -11.52 -16.60
C ARG A 129 -4.14 -12.31 -15.46
N ARG A 130 -5.40 -12.74 -15.67
CA ARG A 130 -6.10 -13.59 -14.72
C ARG A 130 -5.38 -14.94 -14.56
N ILE A 131 -5.27 -15.41 -13.33
CA ILE A 131 -4.73 -16.74 -12.98
C ILE A 131 -5.87 -17.75 -13.09
N GLU A 132 -5.63 -18.81 -13.87
CA GLU A 132 -6.60 -19.86 -14.13
C GLU A 132 -5.91 -21.23 -14.21
N GLY A 133 -6.71 -22.31 -14.15
CA GLY A 133 -6.26 -23.69 -14.35
C GLY A 133 -5.19 -24.11 -13.32
N ARG A 134 -4.07 -24.71 -13.81
CA ARG A 134 -3.04 -25.28 -12.94
C ARG A 134 -2.48 -24.28 -11.91
N TYR A 135 -2.27 -23.04 -12.32
CA TYR A 135 -1.73 -22.04 -11.40
C TYR A 135 -2.73 -21.65 -10.30
N ALA A 136 -4.02 -21.59 -10.63
CA ALA A 136 -5.05 -21.34 -9.63
C ALA A 136 -5.08 -22.47 -8.59
N ASN A 137 -5.06 -23.72 -9.03
CA ASN A 137 -5.00 -24.88 -8.13
C ASN A 137 -3.76 -24.86 -7.22
N VAL A 138 -2.61 -24.46 -7.77
CA VAL A 138 -1.36 -24.30 -6.98
C VAL A 138 -1.54 -23.27 -5.89
N ILE A 139 -2.02 -22.07 -6.21
CA ILE A 139 -2.19 -20.98 -5.24
C ILE A 139 -3.23 -21.35 -4.18
N GLU A 140 -4.35 -21.94 -4.60
CA GLU A 140 -5.39 -22.42 -3.66
C GLU A 140 -4.84 -23.45 -2.70
N ARG A 141 -4.02 -24.41 -3.18
CA ARG A 141 -3.37 -25.40 -2.34
C ARG A 141 -2.32 -24.78 -1.42
N MET A 142 -1.52 -23.83 -1.87
CA MET A 142 -0.58 -23.09 -1.04
C MET A 142 -1.31 -22.39 0.13
N ASN A 143 -2.49 -21.85 -0.10
CA ASN A 143 -3.31 -21.21 0.93
C ASN A 143 -3.84 -22.21 1.99
N GLN A 144 -3.92 -23.51 1.67
CA GLN A 144 -4.41 -24.55 2.58
C GLN A 144 -3.36 -25.05 3.56
N TYR A 145 -2.06 -24.92 3.26
CA TYR A 145 -1.00 -25.27 4.22
C TYR A 145 -1.12 -24.43 5.50
N GLN A 146 -0.79 -25.04 6.65
CA GLN A 146 -0.92 -24.39 7.96
C GLN A 146 0.30 -23.54 8.33
N GLY A 147 1.45 -23.71 7.67
CA GLY A 147 2.69 -22.97 7.94
C GLY A 147 2.58 -21.46 7.72
N TYR A 148 3.57 -20.73 8.25
CA TYR A 148 3.69 -19.29 8.07
C TYR A 148 3.93 -18.93 6.60
N LYS A 149 3.12 -18.05 6.05
CA LYS A 149 3.04 -17.77 4.62
C LYS A 149 3.81 -16.49 4.26
N VAL A 150 4.83 -16.63 3.42
CA VAL A 150 5.70 -15.54 2.99
C VAL A 150 5.60 -15.33 1.49
N ALA A 151 5.32 -14.10 1.07
CA ALA A 151 5.37 -13.71 -0.34
C ALA A 151 6.68 -12.99 -0.66
N VAL A 152 7.35 -13.45 -1.72
CA VAL A 152 8.54 -12.80 -2.29
C VAL A 152 8.08 -11.69 -3.22
N ASP A 153 8.47 -10.48 -2.92
CA ASP A 153 8.16 -9.22 -3.60
C ASP A 153 6.67 -8.83 -3.54
N ILE A 154 5.76 -9.64 -4.02
CA ILE A 154 4.30 -9.41 -4.01
C ILE A 154 3.57 -10.75 -3.95
N ALA A 155 2.47 -10.82 -3.21
CA ALA A 155 1.65 -12.02 -3.18
C ALA A 155 1.14 -12.37 -4.58
N SER A 156 1.38 -13.61 -5.01
CA SER A 156 0.96 -14.08 -6.34
C SER A 156 -0.55 -13.92 -6.53
N GLY A 157 -0.92 -13.28 -7.63
CA GLY A 157 -2.32 -13.00 -7.97
C GLY A 157 -2.81 -11.60 -7.63
N ILE A 158 -2.00 -10.79 -6.97
CA ILE A 158 -2.31 -9.37 -6.72
C ILE A 158 -1.71 -8.50 -7.82
N SER A 159 -2.52 -7.61 -8.38
CA SER A 159 -2.04 -6.57 -9.29
C SER A 159 -1.18 -5.57 -8.55
N ALA A 160 0.06 -5.37 -8.98
CA ALA A 160 1.00 -4.43 -8.36
C ALA A 160 0.51 -2.97 -8.42
N ASP A 161 -0.32 -2.63 -9.39
CA ASP A 161 -0.79 -1.26 -9.63
C ASP A 161 -2.08 -0.94 -8.87
N THR A 162 -3.02 -1.90 -8.83
CA THR A 162 -4.40 -1.63 -8.39
C THR A 162 -4.81 -2.38 -7.13
N GLY A 163 -4.06 -3.41 -6.72
CA GLY A 163 -4.45 -4.32 -5.64
C GLY A 163 -5.59 -5.27 -6.01
N ALA A 164 -6.03 -5.28 -7.26
CA ALA A 164 -7.06 -6.20 -7.71
C ALA A 164 -6.57 -7.65 -7.67
N ILE A 165 -7.47 -8.58 -7.29
CA ILE A 165 -7.22 -10.01 -7.34
C ILE A 165 -7.39 -10.48 -8.78
N LEU A 166 -6.33 -11.01 -9.37
CA LEU A 166 -6.30 -11.51 -10.74
C LEU A 166 -6.72 -13.00 -10.79
N GLY A 167 -7.95 -13.27 -10.47
CA GLY A 167 -8.56 -14.60 -10.42
C GLY A 167 -8.53 -15.23 -9.04
N CYS A 168 -7.36 -15.61 -8.56
CA CYS A 168 -7.08 -16.02 -7.18
C CYS A 168 -5.79 -15.37 -6.70
N ALA A 169 -5.54 -15.35 -5.38
CA ALA A 169 -4.32 -14.81 -4.83
C ALA A 169 -3.83 -15.62 -3.62
N PHE A 170 -2.53 -15.67 -3.47
CA PHE A 170 -1.86 -16.17 -2.27
C PHE A 170 -2.11 -15.21 -1.11
N ARG A 171 -2.45 -15.75 0.06
CA ARG A 171 -2.68 -14.96 1.28
C ARG A 171 -1.47 -15.06 2.17
N ALA A 172 -0.62 -14.05 2.13
CA ALA A 172 0.60 -14.00 2.91
C ALA A 172 0.35 -13.53 4.36
N ASP A 173 1.14 -14.02 5.30
CA ASP A 173 1.31 -13.46 6.64
C ASP A 173 2.38 -12.36 6.62
N LEU A 174 3.39 -12.52 5.73
CA LEU A 174 4.47 -11.58 5.50
C LEU A 174 4.69 -11.40 4.00
N THR A 175 4.83 -10.17 3.54
CA THR A 175 5.35 -9.86 2.20
C THR A 175 6.66 -9.08 2.34
N VAL A 176 7.74 -9.64 1.80
CA VAL A 176 9.04 -8.96 1.72
C VAL A 176 9.17 -8.36 0.33
N THR A 177 8.99 -7.06 0.22
CA THR A 177 9.05 -6.34 -1.04
C THR A 177 10.34 -5.54 -1.15
N PHE A 178 10.84 -5.35 -2.37
CA PHE A 178 12.19 -4.83 -2.60
C PHE A 178 12.17 -3.38 -3.06
N ALA A 179 13.11 -2.60 -2.54
CA ALA A 179 13.37 -1.19 -2.78
C ALA A 179 12.18 -0.27 -2.45
N TYR A 180 11.01 -0.50 -3.05
CA TYR A 180 9.82 0.32 -2.91
C TYR A 180 8.57 -0.54 -2.74
N ALA A 181 7.61 -0.08 -1.94
CA ALA A 181 6.28 -0.67 -1.90
C ALA A 181 5.58 -0.46 -3.24
N LYS A 182 4.72 -1.41 -3.63
CA LYS A 182 3.87 -1.29 -4.81
C LYS A 182 2.48 -0.83 -4.39
N ALA A 183 1.84 0.01 -5.21
CA ALA A 183 0.53 0.58 -4.91
C ALA A 183 -0.51 -0.51 -4.56
N GLY A 184 -0.49 -1.62 -5.30
CA GLY A 184 -1.39 -2.75 -5.09
C GLY A 184 -1.22 -3.51 -3.78
N GLN A 185 -0.09 -3.35 -3.08
CA GLN A 185 0.13 -3.92 -1.74
C GLN A 185 -0.56 -3.10 -0.64
N LEU A 186 -0.90 -1.85 -0.93
CA LEU A 186 -1.49 -0.90 0.00
C LEU A 186 -2.99 -0.67 -0.26
N TYR A 187 -3.46 -0.95 -1.48
CA TYR A 187 -4.87 -0.83 -1.85
C TYR A 187 -5.64 -2.12 -1.60
N HIS A 188 -6.87 -2.00 -1.10
CA HIS A 188 -7.79 -3.13 -1.00
C HIS A 188 -8.36 -3.52 -2.37
N PRO A 189 -8.51 -4.83 -2.62
CA PRO A 189 -8.34 -5.97 -1.70
C PRO A 189 -6.90 -6.47 -1.53
N GLY A 190 -5.92 -6.01 -2.31
CA GLY A 190 -4.53 -6.50 -2.28
C GLY A 190 -3.88 -6.41 -0.89
N ALA A 191 -4.15 -5.35 -0.13
CA ALA A 191 -3.66 -5.18 1.24
C ALA A 191 -4.08 -6.33 2.18
N ASP A 192 -5.25 -6.95 1.96
CA ASP A 192 -5.75 -8.08 2.75
C ASP A 192 -4.98 -9.39 2.48
N TYR A 193 -4.23 -9.45 1.38
CA TYR A 193 -3.41 -10.60 0.97
C TYR A 193 -1.93 -10.39 1.21
N THR A 194 -1.51 -9.16 1.52
CA THR A 194 -0.12 -8.77 1.72
C THR A 194 0.41 -9.16 3.11
N GLY A 195 -0.47 -9.24 4.11
CA GLY A 195 -0.05 -9.46 5.50
C GLY A 195 0.84 -8.33 6.00
N LYS A 196 1.85 -8.65 6.80
CA LYS A 196 2.87 -7.69 7.24
C LYS A 196 3.76 -7.29 6.06
N LEU A 197 3.59 -6.08 5.55
CA LEU A 197 4.43 -5.56 4.46
C LEU A 197 5.76 -5.04 5.02
N THR A 198 6.87 -5.57 4.48
CA THR A 198 8.21 -5.10 4.82
C THR A 198 8.98 -4.72 3.56
N VAL A 199 9.35 -3.45 3.44
CA VAL A 199 10.16 -2.93 2.33
C VAL A 199 11.63 -3.05 2.67
N ARG A 200 12.40 -3.79 1.87
CA ARG A 200 13.82 -4.06 2.12
C ARG A 200 14.71 -3.47 1.03
N PRO A 201 15.82 -2.80 1.41
CA PRO A 201 16.76 -2.26 0.43
C PRO A 201 17.59 -3.38 -0.19
N ILE A 202 17.68 -3.40 -1.53
CA ILE A 202 18.51 -4.35 -2.28
C ILE A 202 19.56 -3.66 -3.15
N GLY A 203 19.70 -2.34 -3.00
CA GLY A 203 20.65 -1.54 -3.78
C GLY A 203 20.03 -0.91 -5.02
N ILE A 204 18.72 -0.86 -5.12
CA ILE A 204 17.99 -0.09 -6.13
C ILE A 204 17.65 1.27 -5.57
N TRP A 205 17.99 2.31 -6.30
CA TRP A 205 17.54 3.69 -6.04
C TRP A 205 17.27 4.40 -7.36
N ASN A 206 16.30 5.29 -7.35
CA ASN A 206 15.94 6.06 -8.54
C ASN A 206 15.73 7.55 -8.18
N PRO A 207 16.72 8.41 -8.44
CA PRO A 207 16.62 9.84 -8.14
C PRO A 207 15.63 10.59 -9.03
N GLU A 208 15.21 10.01 -10.16
CA GLU A 208 14.21 10.63 -11.05
C GLU A 208 12.82 10.66 -10.40
N LEU A 209 12.57 9.80 -9.40
CA LEU A 209 11.32 9.80 -8.64
C LEU A 209 11.10 11.12 -7.89
N GLU A 210 12.15 11.81 -7.47
CA GLU A 210 12.06 13.09 -6.78
C GLU A 210 11.52 14.22 -7.67
N GLN A 211 11.65 14.06 -8.98
CA GLN A 211 11.21 15.03 -9.99
C GLN A 211 9.90 14.61 -10.69
N SER A 212 9.40 13.42 -10.39
CA SER A 212 8.20 12.89 -11.01
C SER A 212 6.94 13.43 -10.33
N SER A 213 5.99 13.93 -11.12
CA SER A 213 4.66 14.33 -10.64
C SER A 213 3.70 13.15 -10.48
N ASP A 214 4.07 11.97 -10.99
CA ASP A 214 3.23 10.76 -11.00
C ASP A 214 3.78 9.70 -10.05
N VAL A 215 4.00 10.08 -8.79
CA VAL A 215 4.51 9.19 -7.74
C VAL A 215 3.65 9.30 -6.50
N TYR A 216 3.26 8.16 -5.93
CA TYR A 216 2.59 8.10 -4.64
C TYR A 216 3.60 8.09 -3.50
N TYR A 217 3.17 8.58 -2.36
CA TYR A 217 3.98 8.62 -1.15
C TYR A 217 3.23 7.96 0.01
N HIS A 218 3.97 7.22 0.81
CA HIS A 218 3.50 6.71 2.08
C HIS A 218 4.20 7.47 3.22
N PHE A 219 3.39 8.02 4.13
CA PHE A 219 3.89 8.68 5.34
C PHE A 219 4.10 7.66 6.45
N GLU A 220 5.26 7.73 7.09
CA GLU A 220 5.54 7.00 8.32
C GLU A 220 5.45 7.95 9.53
N GLN A 221 5.31 7.38 10.72
CA GLN A 221 5.18 8.17 11.95
C GLN A 221 6.34 9.16 12.15
N GLY A 222 7.56 8.81 11.71
CA GLY A 222 8.73 9.68 11.78
C GLY A 222 8.64 10.91 10.88
N ASP A 223 7.91 10.82 9.76
CA ASP A 223 7.78 11.91 8.80
C ASP A 223 6.96 13.08 9.36
N LEU A 224 6.00 12.82 10.24
CA LEU A 224 5.17 13.85 10.86
C LEU A 224 6.02 14.93 11.52
N LYS A 225 7.13 14.57 12.17
CA LYS A 225 8.03 15.53 12.82
C LYS A 225 8.69 16.49 11.83
N THR A 226 8.89 16.05 10.59
CA THR A 226 9.53 16.84 9.54
C THR A 226 8.53 17.77 8.85
N TYR A 227 7.31 17.28 8.61
CA TYR A 227 6.28 18.01 7.85
C TYR A 227 5.35 18.86 8.71
N MET A 228 5.21 18.55 10.02
CA MET A 228 4.42 19.38 10.92
C MET A 228 5.14 20.72 11.19
N PRO A 229 4.50 21.86 10.90
CA PRO A 229 5.10 23.16 11.16
C PRO A 229 5.28 23.38 12.66
N LYS A 230 6.48 23.82 13.06
CA LYS A 230 6.75 24.21 14.45
C LYS A 230 6.04 25.52 14.76
N ARG A 231 5.26 25.54 15.84
CA ARG A 231 4.64 26.78 16.33
C ARG A 231 5.70 27.74 16.87
N ARG A 232 5.64 28.99 16.43
CA ARG A 232 6.52 30.05 16.95
C ARG A 232 5.93 30.64 18.23
N PRO A 233 6.74 31.07 19.21
CA PRO A 233 6.25 31.67 20.44
C PRO A 233 5.48 32.98 20.21
N ASP A 234 5.83 33.74 19.18
CA ASP A 234 5.25 35.03 18.80
C ASP A 234 4.08 34.92 17.79
N SER A 235 3.45 33.75 17.69
CA SER A 235 2.37 33.48 16.74
C SER A 235 0.99 33.53 17.40
N ASN A 236 -0.03 33.76 16.57
CA ASN A 236 -1.42 33.75 16.98
C ASN A 236 -2.25 32.79 16.09
N LYS A 237 -3.54 32.61 16.44
CA LYS A 237 -4.43 31.71 15.69
C LYS A 237 -4.52 32.03 14.19
N GLY A 238 -4.41 33.29 13.78
CA GLY A 238 -4.44 33.69 12.37
C GLY A 238 -3.21 33.25 11.57
N THR A 239 -2.09 32.91 12.25
CA THR A 239 -0.85 32.47 11.60
C THR A 239 -0.95 31.04 11.04
N TYR A 240 -1.88 30.22 11.57
CA TYR A 240 -1.96 28.77 11.28
C TYR A 240 -3.13 28.39 10.38
N GLY A 241 -3.57 29.33 9.56
CA GLY A 241 -4.54 29.09 8.51
C GLY A 241 -6.00 29.01 8.98
N LYS A 242 -6.87 29.12 8.00
CA LYS A 242 -8.34 29.18 8.12
C LYS A 242 -8.94 27.99 7.39
N VAL A 243 -9.63 27.13 8.10
CA VAL A 243 -10.28 25.93 7.54
C VAL A 243 -11.80 26.13 7.56
N LEU A 244 -12.43 25.99 6.40
CA LEU A 244 -13.87 25.87 6.29
C LEU A 244 -14.26 24.40 6.18
N VAL A 245 -15.05 23.93 7.15
CA VAL A 245 -15.58 22.56 7.19
C VAL A 245 -17.04 22.60 6.74
N ILE A 246 -17.32 22.11 5.54
CA ILE A 246 -18.69 21.97 5.00
C ILE A 246 -19.13 20.53 5.24
N ALA A 247 -19.86 20.30 6.32
CA ALA A 247 -20.14 18.95 6.81
C ALA A 247 -21.44 18.90 7.63
N GLY A 248 -22.02 17.71 7.73
CA GLY A 248 -23.20 17.46 8.56
C GLY A 248 -24.50 17.94 7.93
N SER A 249 -25.34 16.99 7.51
CA SER A 249 -26.75 17.19 7.22
C SER A 249 -27.58 17.00 8.48
N LYS A 250 -28.90 17.15 8.38
CA LYS A 250 -29.85 16.91 9.48
C LYS A 250 -29.63 15.52 10.10
N GLY A 251 -29.35 15.50 11.41
CA GLY A 251 -29.04 14.28 12.17
C GLY A 251 -27.60 13.76 12.03
N MET A 252 -26.71 14.48 11.33
CA MET A 252 -25.31 14.11 11.11
C MET A 252 -24.31 15.12 11.74
N SER A 253 -24.67 15.74 12.85
CA SER A 253 -23.84 16.71 13.57
C SER A 253 -22.48 16.14 14.00
N GLY A 254 -22.44 14.85 14.35
CA GLY A 254 -21.21 14.15 14.72
C GLY A 254 -20.14 14.14 13.62
N ALA A 255 -20.54 14.04 12.36
CA ALA A 255 -19.62 14.09 11.23
C ALA A 255 -18.95 15.47 11.10
N ALA A 256 -19.74 16.55 11.23
CA ALA A 256 -19.21 17.91 11.24
C ALA A 256 -18.29 18.17 12.44
N TYR A 257 -18.69 17.67 13.63
CA TYR A 257 -17.87 17.76 14.84
C TYR A 257 -16.51 17.09 14.66
N LEU A 258 -16.49 15.83 14.20
CA LEU A 258 -15.26 15.06 14.05
C LEU A 258 -14.31 15.71 13.02
N ALA A 259 -14.83 16.19 11.90
CA ALA A 259 -14.03 16.87 10.88
C ALA A 259 -13.43 18.19 11.42
N ALA A 260 -14.23 19.02 12.07
CA ALA A 260 -13.78 20.30 12.63
C ALA A 260 -12.81 20.10 13.82
N LYS A 261 -13.08 19.10 14.67
CA LYS A 261 -12.18 18.73 15.77
C LYS A 261 -10.84 18.25 15.26
N ALA A 262 -10.82 17.41 14.21
CA ALA A 262 -9.60 16.96 13.59
C ALA A 262 -8.76 18.13 13.03
N ALA A 263 -9.40 19.12 12.39
CA ALA A 263 -8.71 20.33 11.92
C ALA A 263 -8.01 21.10 13.06
N TYR A 264 -8.64 21.24 14.21
CA TYR A 264 -7.99 21.86 15.37
C TYR A 264 -6.85 21.01 15.94
N VAL A 265 -7.06 19.70 16.09
CA VAL A 265 -6.04 18.78 16.64
C VAL A 265 -4.80 18.73 15.75
N THR A 266 -4.98 18.83 14.44
CA THR A 266 -3.85 18.89 13.50
C THR A 266 -3.17 20.25 13.43
N GLY A 267 -3.76 21.29 14.06
CA GLY A 267 -3.08 22.56 14.27
C GLY A 267 -3.66 23.76 13.53
N ALA A 268 -4.82 23.64 12.88
CA ALA A 268 -5.51 24.78 12.25
C ALA A 268 -5.72 25.92 13.24
N GLY A 269 -5.49 27.16 12.78
CA GLY A 269 -5.63 28.35 13.64
C GLY A 269 -7.07 28.79 13.83
N LEU A 270 -7.86 28.73 12.78
CA LEU A 270 -9.27 29.10 12.76
C LEU A 270 -10.07 28.04 11.99
N VAL A 271 -11.15 27.58 12.59
CA VAL A 271 -12.09 26.64 11.94
C VAL A 271 -13.48 27.27 11.92
N ARG A 272 -14.09 27.30 10.73
CA ARG A 272 -15.52 27.56 10.57
C ARG A 272 -16.23 26.31 10.12
N ILE A 273 -17.41 26.07 10.67
CA ILE A 273 -18.28 24.97 10.26
C ILE A 273 -19.46 25.55 9.49
N TYR A 274 -19.71 25.05 8.29
CA TYR A 274 -20.89 25.33 7.51
C TYR A 274 -21.76 24.07 7.42
N THR A 275 -22.96 24.11 8.02
CA THR A 275 -23.80 22.93 8.23
C THR A 275 -25.28 23.26 8.22
N ASP A 276 -26.13 22.23 8.23
CA ASP A 276 -27.58 22.41 8.37
C ASP A 276 -27.93 23.03 9.74
N GLU A 277 -28.92 23.93 9.77
CA GLU A 277 -29.34 24.68 10.96
C GLU A 277 -29.69 23.77 12.15
N SER A 278 -30.23 22.57 11.88
CA SER A 278 -30.56 21.60 12.94
C SER A 278 -29.38 21.14 13.79
N ASN A 279 -28.15 21.33 13.29
CA ASN A 279 -26.93 20.95 14.00
C ASN A 279 -26.37 22.06 14.92
N ARG A 280 -26.90 23.30 14.86
CA ARG A 280 -26.37 24.48 15.57
C ARG A 280 -26.15 24.24 17.04
N GLN A 281 -27.19 23.88 17.76
CA GLN A 281 -27.11 23.75 19.22
C GLN A 281 -26.13 22.67 19.67
N ILE A 282 -26.10 21.56 18.93
CA ILE A 282 -25.22 20.41 19.22
C ILE A 282 -23.75 20.80 19.01
N LEU A 283 -23.45 21.45 17.91
CA LEU A 283 -22.06 21.79 17.55
C LEU A 283 -21.50 22.93 18.42
N GLN A 284 -22.31 23.92 18.77
CA GLN A 284 -21.91 24.99 19.69
C GLN A 284 -21.58 24.47 21.10
N GLN A 285 -22.24 23.40 21.55
CA GLN A 285 -21.92 22.75 22.82
C GLN A 285 -20.68 21.88 22.74
N LEU A 286 -20.51 21.11 21.62
CA LEU A 286 -19.42 20.15 21.50
C LEU A 286 -18.09 20.79 21.11
N LEU A 287 -18.10 21.90 20.35
CA LEU A 287 -16.91 22.57 19.83
C LEU A 287 -17.10 24.10 19.85
N PRO A 288 -17.13 24.71 21.05
CA PRO A 288 -17.38 26.14 21.19
C PRO A 288 -16.28 27.02 20.56
N GLU A 289 -15.10 26.48 20.30
CA GLU A 289 -14.00 27.19 19.65
C GLU A 289 -14.24 27.43 18.16
N ALA A 290 -15.11 26.64 17.52
CA ALA A 290 -15.40 26.77 16.10
C ALA A 290 -16.48 27.85 15.86
N VAL A 291 -16.23 28.67 14.84
CA VAL A 291 -17.27 29.59 14.37
C VAL A 291 -18.25 28.82 13.50
N LEU A 292 -19.55 28.96 13.81
CA LEU A 292 -20.60 28.21 13.15
C LEU A 292 -21.44 29.14 12.23
N THR A 293 -21.58 28.76 10.99
CA THR A 293 -22.54 29.31 10.03
C THR A 293 -23.44 28.18 9.55
N THR A 294 -24.72 28.43 9.45
CA THR A 294 -25.70 27.39 9.10
C THR A 294 -26.55 27.80 7.92
N TYR A 295 -27.04 26.80 7.20
CA TYR A 295 -28.02 26.97 6.13
C TYR A 295 -29.33 26.26 6.51
N GLN A 296 -30.43 26.78 5.97
CA GLN A 296 -31.74 26.17 6.09
C GLN A 296 -32.07 25.46 4.79
N SER A 297 -32.18 24.12 4.85
CA SER A 297 -32.40 23.28 3.66
C SER A 297 -33.73 23.58 2.94
N GLU A 298 -34.69 24.18 3.63
CA GLU A 298 -36.04 24.50 3.13
C GLU A 298 -36.14 25.95 2.61
N ALA A 299 -35.08 26.76 2.75
CA ALA A 299 -35.08 28.15 2.27
C ALA A 299 -34.99 28.24 0.73
N GLU A 300 -35.50 29.32 0.17
CA GLU A 300 -35.48 29.59 -1.27
C GLU A 300 -34.03 29.77 -1.77
N GLU A 301 -33.19 30.48 -0.98
CA GLU A 301 -31.75 30.64 -1.20
C GLU A 301 -30.96 30.11 0.01
N PRO A 302 -30.77 28.81 0.15
CA PRO A 302 -30.19 28.22 1.35
C PRO A 302 -28.72 28.55 1.57
N PHE A 303 -27.98 28.97 0.55
CA PHE A 303 -26.53 29.11 0.55
C PHE A 303 -25.99 30.54 0.41
N GLY A 304 -26.78 31.56 0.79
CA GLY A 304 -26.44 32.97 0.61
C GLY A 304 -25.10 33.44 1.19
N GLU A 305 -24.65 32.82 2.29
CA GLU A 305 -23.36 33.14 2.92
C GLU A 305 -22.18 32.29 2.42
N LEU A 306 -22.43 31.25 1.63
CA LEU A 306 -21.41 30.29 1.24
C LEU A 306 -20.24 30.94 0.54
N GLN A 307 -20.49 31.87 -0.40
CA GLN A 307 -19.44 32.54 -1.16
C GLN A 307 -18.44 33.26 -0.22
N SER A 308 -18.95 34.06 0.70
CA SER A 308 -18.08 34.79 1.63
C SER A 308 -17.25 33.88 2.55
N LEU A 309 -17.75 32.68 2.84
CA LEU A 309 -17.03 31.68 3.60
C LEU A 309 -15.91 31.01 2.78
N LEU A 310 -16.17 30.77 1.51
CA LEU A 310 -15.17 30.22 0.59
C LEU A 310 -14.04 31.24 0.35
N ASP A 311 -14.37 32.51 0.16
CA ASP A 311 -13.39 33.60 0.03
C ASP A 311 -12.55 33.82 1.32
N TRP A 312 -13.12 33.51 2.46
CA TRP A 312 -12.44 33.62 3.77
C TRP A 312 -11.45 32.47 4.02
N ALA A 313 -11.70 31.28 3.49
CA ALA A 313 -10.97 30.05 3.83
C ALA A 313 -9.67 29.92 3.05
N ASP A 314 -8.60 29.49 3.70
CA ASP A 314 -7.37 29.04 3.04
C ASP A 314 -7.52 27.60 2.53
N VAL A 315 -8.34 26.79 3.23
CA VAL A 315 -8.63 25.38 2.87
C VAL A 315 -10.09 25.07 3.13
N VAL A 316 -10.71 24.34 2.20
CA VAL A 316 -12.08 23.82 2.33
C VAL A 316 -12.05 22.30 2.47
N CYS A 317 -12.66 21.81 3.57
CA CYS A 317 -12.89 20.38 3.81
C CYS A 317 -14.39 20.12 3.67
N MET A 318 -14.79 19.34 2.66
CA MET A 318 -16.20 19.08 2.37
C MET A 318 -16.50 17.59 2.26
N GLY A 319 -17.70 17.19 2.71
CA GLY A 319 -18.24 15.87 2.41
C GLY A 319 -18.71 15.05 3.60
N SER A 320 -18.06 15.17 4.75
CA SER A 320 -18.38 14.37 5.94
C SER A 320 -19.85 14.58 6.38
N GLY A 321 -20.70 13.56 6.17
CA GLY A 321 -22.08 13.59 6.63
C GLY A 321 -23.02 14.59 5.92
N ILE A 322 -22.70 15.09 4.73
CA ILE A 322 -23.59 16.03 3.98
C ILE A 322 -24.81 15.36 3.36
N GLY A 323 -24.85 14.03 3.35
CA GLY A 323 -25.96 13.26 2.79
C GLY A 323 -25.97 13.18 1.25
N ARG A 324 -27.11 12.69 0.71
CA ARG A 324 -27.33 12.50 -0.75
C ARG A 324 -28.61 13.19 -1.23
N SER A 325 -29.05 14.24 -0.55
CA SER A 325 -30.23 14.98 -0.94
C SER A 325 -29.96 15.94 -2.12
N GLN A 326 -31.01 16.46 -2.73
CA GLN A 326 -30.85 17.48 -3.77
C GLN A 326 -30.15 18.73 -3.26
N ILE A 327 -30.32 19.09 -1.99
CA ILE A 327 -29.64 20.22 -1.36
C ILE A 327 -28.14 19.95 -1.24
N SER A 328 -27.75 18.72 -0.89
CA SER A 328 -26.34 18.29 -0.84
C SER A 328 -25.69 18.34 -2.23
N GLU A 329 -26.39 17.92 -3.27
CA GLU A 329 -25.91 18.00 -4.65
C GLU A 329 -25.70 19.45 -5.11
N LYS A 330 -26.64 20.34 -4.80
CA LYS A 330 -26.50 21.78 -5.10
C LYS A 330 -25.27 22.38 -4.38
N LEU A 331 -25.09 22.02 -3.11
CA LEU A 331 -23.97 22.49 -2.30
C LEU A 331 -22.62 22.04 -2.88
N VAL A 332 -22.51 20.79 -3.27
CA VAL A 332 -21.28 20.25 -3.92
C VAL A 332 -21.01 21.00 -5.24
N LYS A 333 -22.03 21.17 -6.09
CA LYS A 333 -21.87 21.88 -7.37
C LYS A 333 -21.43 23.32 -7.20
N LEU A 334 -21.92 24.02 -6.17
CA LEU A 334 -21.53 25.40 -5.89
C LEU A 334 -20.07 25.50 -5.45
N VAL A 335 -19.63 24.61 -4.57
CA VAL A 335 -18.23 24.60 -4.11
C VAL A 335 -17.27 24.19 -5.23
N TRP A 336 -17.68 23.24 -6.08
CA TRP A 336 -16.84 22.75 -7.19
C TRP A 336 -16.59 23.82 -8.26
N LYS A 337 -17.63 24.55 -8.67
CA LYS A 337 -17.55 25.59 -9.70
C LYS A 337 -16.59 26.75 -9.37
N GLN A 338 -16.18 26.91 -8.13
CA GLN A 338 -15.27 27.98 -7.72
C GLN A 338 -13.79 27.58 -7.73
N ASN A 339 -13.51 26.30 -7.97
CA ASN A 339 -12.15 25.77 -8.08
C ASN A 339 -11.71 25.54 -9.54
N GLU A 340 -12.55 25.89 -10.51
CA GLU A 340 -12.24 26.01 -11.94
C GLU A 340 -11.83 27.45 -12.30
#